data_55703dbfe48b327f5cc0a6bd8c1c5b81
#
_entry.id   55703dbfe48b327f5cc0a6bd8c1c5b81
#
_cell.length_a   1.000
_cell.length_b   1.000
_cell.length_c   1.000
_cell.angle_alpha   90.00
_cell.angle_beta   90.00
_cell.angle_gamma   90.00
#
_symmetry.space_group_name_H-M   'P 1'
#
loop_
_entity.id
_entity.type
_entity.pdbx_description
1 polymer ?
#
loop_
_entity_poly.entity_id
_entity_poly.type
_entity_poly.pdbx_seq_one_letter_code
_entity_poly.pdbx_strand_id
1 'polypeptide(L)'
;MLKDKWIILVAVVICITVLGGMVIFIGQGNIRHVPISWQEKIEQTVAFEDIDGNVQLKGISGIDGDPNPYLVTRTNFAYILTVINNGDKHHRLYIEGLNIQTDLLEPGQQDTLTIYPTEEGIYKYYDKLQELESLGYLEVRTVIPSDEFTGFLRDLI
;
A
#
# COMPACT_ATOMS: atom_id res chain seq x y z
N MET A 1 -4.70 43.20 -42.19
CA MET A 1 -5.82 42.22 -42.23
C MET A 1 -5.40 40.78 -42.62
N LEU A 2 -4.54 40.53 -43.60
CA LEU A 2 -4.11 39.13 -43.88
C LEU A 2 -3.16 38.56 -42.83
N LYS A 3 -2.24 39.35 -42.27
CA LYS A 3 -1.27 38.90 -41.25
C LYS A 3 -1.97 38.46 -39.96
N ASP A 4 -3.04 39.14 -39.54
CA ASP A 4 -3.75 38.80 -38.29
C ASP A 4 -4.48 37.47 -38.39
N LYS A 5 -5.05 37.17 -39.55
CA LYS A 5 -5.72 35.88 -39.79
C LYS A 5 -4.74 34.70 -39.74
N TRP A 6 -3.50 34.90 -40.23
CA TRP A 6 -2.46 33.88 -40.16
C TRP A 6 -1.99 33.62 -38.71
N ILE A 7 -1.86 34.66 -37.92
CA ILE A 7 -1.49 34.55 -36.51
C ILE A 7 -2.56 33.77 -35.73
N ILE A 8 -3.82 34.08 -35.95
CA ILE A 8 -4.95 33.36 -35.32
C ILE A 8 -4.95 31.89 -35.75
N LEU A 9 -4.74 31.60 -37.03
CA LEU A 9 -4.73 30.23 -37.52
C LEU A 9 -3.57 29.41 -36.93
N VAL A 10 -2.39 29.99 -36.83
CA VAL A 10 -1.22 29.34 -36.18
C VAL A 10 -1.49 29.09 -34.69
N ALA A 11 -2.07 30.05 -33.98
CA ALA A 11 -2.41 29.90 -32.55
C ALA A 11 -3.43 28.78 -32.35
N VAL A 12 -4.45 28.69 -33.17
CA VAL A 12 -5.45 27.59 -33.10
C VAL A 12 -4.83 26.24 -33.36
N VAL A 13 -3.95 26.09 -34.36
CA VAL A 13 -3.25 24.84 -34.65
C VAL A 13 -2.37 24.42 -33.46
N ILE A 14 -1.64 25.37 -32.87
CA ILE A 14 -0.82 25.07 -31.68
C ILE A 14 -1.69 24.61 -30.49
N CYS A 15 -2.81 25.29 -30.23
CA CYS A 15 -3.74 24.88 -29.17
C CYS A 15 -4.30 23.48 -29.40
N ILE A 16 -4.70 23.14 -30.62
CA ILE A 16 -5.23 21.81 -30.94
C ILE A 16 -4.15 20.74 -30.79
N THR A 17 -2.91 21.00 -31.23
CA THR A 17 -1.83 20.04 -31.07
C THR A 17 -1.45 19.81 -29.62
N VAL A 18 -1.41 20.86 -28.81
CA VAL A 18 -1.13 20.74 -27.35
C VAL A 18 -2.24 20.01 -26.63
N LEU A 19 -3.50 20.37 -26.89
CA LEU A 19 -4.65 19.68 -26.29
C LEU A 19 -4.74 18.22 -26.75
N GLY A 20 -4.55 17.95 -28.04
CA GLY A 20 -4.54 16.58 -28.56
C GLY A 20 -3.40 15.76 -27.97
N GLY A 21 -2.21 16.34 -27.83
CA GLY A 21 -1.07 15.70 -27.16
C GLY A 21 -1.37 15.39 -25.69
N MET A 22 -1.98 16.33 -24.95
CA MET A 22 -2.40 16.09 -23.57
C MET A 22 -3.44 14.96 -23.46
N VAL A 23 -4.46 14.95 -24.31
CA VAL A 23 -5.50 13.91 -24.30
C VAL A 23 -4.91 12.54 -24.62
N ILE A 24 -4.00 12.45 -25.60
CA ILE A 24 -3.30 11.19 -25.90
C ILE A 24 -2.43 10.76 -24.73
N PHE A 25 -1.71 11.66 -24.10
CA PHE A 25 -0.82 11.36 -22.96
C PHE A 25 -1.62 10.90 -21.73
N ILE A 26 -2.76 11.52 -21.46
CA ILE A 26 -3.68 11.14 -20.37
C ILE A 26 -4.43 9.86 -20.74
N GLY A 27 -4.94 9.76 -21.98
CA GLY A 27 -5.78 8.64 -22.42
C GLY A 27 -5.03 7.31 -22.58
N GLN A 28 -3.71 7.34 -22.82
CA GLN A 28 -2.90 6.11 -22.88
C GLN A 28 -2.55 5.53 -21.51
N GLY A 29 -3.05 6.10 -20.43
CA GLY A 29 -2.73 5.64 -19.07
C GLY A 29 -1.27 5.80 -18.67
N ASN A 30 -0.45 6.42 -19.51
CA ASN A 30 0.98 6.62 -19.28
C ASN A 30 1.29 7.46 -18.04
N ILE A 31 0.33 8.22 -17.53
CA ILE A 31 0.48 8.93 -16.24
C ILE A 31 0.53 7.97 -15.06
N ARG A 32 -0.07 6.76 -15.19
CA ARG A 32 0.05 5.70 -14.18
C ARG A 32 1.37 4.91 -14.28
N HIS A 33 2.04 5.03 -15.40
CA HIS A 33 3.30 4.36 -15.70
C HIS A 33 4.46 5.32 -15.94
N VAL A 34 4.36 6.57 -15.47
CA VAL A 34 5.59 7.27 -15.21
C VAL A 34 6.29 6.39 -14.18
N PRO A 35 7.39 5.71 -14.50
CA PRO A 35 8.25 5.14 -13.50
C PRO A 35 8.96 6.31 -12.84
N ILE A 36 8.18 7.11 -12.13
CA ILE A 36 8.74 7.83 -11.00
C ILE A 36 9.25 6.68 -10.18
N SER A 37 10.55 6.59 -10.03
CA SER A 37 11.30 5.53 -9.36
C SER A 37 10.97 5.42 -7.86
N TRP A 38 9.73 5.66 -7.49
CA TRP A 38 9.17 5.42 -6.18
C TRP A 38 8.45 4.08 -6.24
N GLN A 39 9.14 3.13 -5.70
CA GLN A 39 8.53 1.86 -5.41
C GLN A 39 7.30 2.15 -4.56
N GLU A 40 6.11 1.81 -5.06
CA GLU A 40 4.88 1.97 -4.31
C GLU A 40 5.01 1.15 -3.03
N LYS A 41 4.99 1.82 -1.89
CA LYS A 41 5.20 1.23 -0.59
C LYS A 41 4.12 1.65 0.39
N ILE A 42 3.78 0.74 1.28
CA ILE A 42 2.91 0.99 2.42
C ILE A 42 3.76 0.76 3.67
N GLU A 43 3.88 1.78 4.52
CA GLU A 43 4.64 1.70 5.76
C GLU A 43 3.68 1.76 6.94
N GLN A 44 3.80 0.81 7.84
CA GLN A 44 3.04 0.76 9.09
C GLN A 44 3.97 0.41 10.24
N THR A 45 3.69 0.98 11.41
CA THR A 45 4.41 0.67 12.65
C THR A 45 3.42 0.21 13.69
N VAL A 46 3.74 -0.90 14.33
CA VAL A 46 2.97 -1.47 15.43
C VAL A 46 3.88 -1.78 16.61
N ALA A 47 3.31 -1.87 17.78
CA ALA A 47 4.06 -2.22 18.98
C ALA A 47 3.36 -3.32 19.77
N PHE A 48 4.14 -4.29 20.28
CA PHE A 48 3.66 -5.18 21.32
C PHE A 48 3.51 -4.41 22.63
N GLU A 49 2.39 -4.59 23.29
CA GLU A 49 2.10 -4.08 24.63
C GLU A 49 1.52 -5.22 25.49
N ASP A 50 2.02 -5.32 26.72
CA ASP A 50 1.47 -6.24 27.72
C ASP A 50 0.51 -5.45 28.62
N ILE A 51 -0.79 -5.69 28.48
CA ILE A 51 -1.81 -5.02 29.30
C ILE A 51 -2.58 -6.06 30.09
N ASP A 52 -2.56 -5.94 31.41
CA ASP A 52 -3.23 -6.85 32.33
C ASP A 52 -2.87 -8.34 32.11
N GLY A 53 -1.62 -8.60 31.70
CA GLY A 53 -1.11 -9.93 31.43
C GLY A 53 -1.47 -10.49 30.04
N ASN A 54 -2.23 -9.73 29.25
CA ASN A 54 -2.56 -10.07 27.86
C ASN A 54 -1.65 -9.31 26.90
N VAL A 55 -1.09 -10.03 25.94
CA VAL A 55 -0.32 -9.46 24.85
C VAL A 55 -1.25 -8.94 23.77
N GLN A 56 -1.01 -7.75 23.33
CA GLN A 56 -1.70 -7.15 22.19
C GLN A 56 -0.72 -6.41 21.29
N LEU A 57 -1.10 -6.25 20.04
CA LEU A 57 -0.39 -5.40 19.09
C LEU A 57 -1.15 -4.08 18.97
N LYS A 58 -0.45 -2.95 19.08
CA LYS A 58 -1.05 -1.60 18.96
C LYS A 58 -0.51 -0.86 17.77
N GLY A 59 -1.38 -0.20 17.02
CA GLY A 59 -0.98 0.68 15.93
C GLY A 59 -0.27 1.95 16.45
N ILE A 60 0.86 2.29 15.86
CA ILE A 60 1.67 3.46 16.24
C ILE A 60 1.72 4.50 15.12
N SER A 61 1.94 4.06 13.88
CA SER A 61 2.03 4.94 12.72
C SER A 61 1.56 4.24 11.45
N GLY A 62 0.92 5.00 10.58
CA GLY A 62 0.34 4.48 9.32
C GLY A 62 -0.90 3.61 9.52
N ILE A 63 -1.42 3.54 10.76
CA ILE A 63 -2.58 2.76 11.15
C ILE A 63 -3.19 3.33 12.43
N ASP A 64 -4.48 3.09 12.66
CA ASP A 64 -5.16 3.54 13.87
C ASP A 64 -4.60 2.85 15.13
N GLY A 65 -4.62 3.56 16.25
CA GLY A 65 -4.05 3.10 17.52
C GLY A 65 -4.89 2.05 18.27
N ASP A 66 -5.79 1.37 17.57
CA ASP A 66 -6.61 0.30 18.13
C ASP A 66 -5.77 -0.93 18.51
N PRO A 67 -6.17 -1.69 19.53
CA PRO A 67 -5.52 -2.95 19.85
C PRO A 67 -5.79 -4.00 18.76
N ASN A 68 -4.75 -4.77 18.44
CA ASN A 68 -4.78 -5.82 17.43
C ASN A 68 -5.33 -5.35 16.08
N PRO A 69 -4.70 -4.32 15.48
CA PRO A 69 -5.25 -3.62 14.33
C PRO A 69 -5.39 -4.55 13.11
N TYR A 70 -6.39 -4.27 12.30
CA TYR A 70 -6.55 -4.90 10.99
C TYR A 70 -5.56 -4.25 10.01
N LEU A 71 -4.49 -4.96 9.67
CA LEU A 71 -3.46 -4.48 8.75
C LEU A 71 -3.93 -4.64 7.31
N VAL A 72 -3.67 -3.65 6.46
CA VAL A 72 -4.07 -3.70 5.04
C VAL A 72 -2.89 -3.33 4.15
N THR A 73 -2.66 -4.14 3.14
CA THR A 73 -1.69 -3.86 2.08
C THR A 73 -2.24 -4.24 0.71
N ARG A 74 -1.41 -4.11 -0.32
CA ARG A 74 -1.80 -4.38 -1.71
C ARG A 74 -0.82 -5.33 -2.37
N THR A 75 -1.29 -6.11 -3.32
CA THR A 75 -0.42 -6.93 -4.17
C THR A 75 0.56 -6.04 -4.95
N ASN A 76 1.79 -6.52 -5.11
CA ASN A 76 2.87 -5.85 -5.84
C ASN A 76 3.37 -4.53 -5.23
N PHE A 77 2.93 -4.18 -4.01
CA PHE A 77 3.47 -3.08 -3.22
C PHE A 77 4.50 -3.61 -2.22
N ALA A 78 5.54 -2.83 -1.95
CA ALA A 78 6.40 -3.10 -0.81
C ALA A 78 5.63 -2.76 0.47
N TYR A 79 5.32 -3.77 1.28
CA TYR A 79 4.74 -3.57 2.60
C TYR A 79 5.84 -3.61 3.65
N ILE A 80 6.08 -2.50 4.30
CA ILE A 80 7.10 -2.31 5.32
C ILE A 80 6.41 -2.22 6.67
N LEU A 81 6.56 -3.27 7.47
CA LEU A 81 5.98 -3.35 8.80
C LEU A 81 7.09 -3.29 9.85
N THR A 82 7.14 -2.19 10.58
CA THR A 82 8.02 -2.05 11.74
C THR A 82 7.30 -2.52 12.99
N VAL A 83 7.90 -3.44 13.70
CA VAL A 83 7.37 -4.02 14.94
C VAL A 83 8.28 -3.64 16.09
N ILE A 84 7.73 -3.00 17.10
CA ILE A 84 8.43 -2.56 18.30
C ILE A 84 7.96 -3.42 19.47
N ASN A 85 8.84 -3.76 20.37
CA ASN A 85 8.47 -4.40 21.63
C ASN A 85 8.46 -3.34 22.75
N ASN A 86 7.27 -2.85 23.11
CA ASN A 86 7.05 -1.95 24.25
C ASN A 86 6.62 -2.71 25.52
N GLY A 87 6.51 -4.03 25.43
CA GLY A 87 6.22 -4.90 26.57
C GLY A 87 7.45 -5.19 27.42
N ASP A 88 7.26 -6.01 28.46
CA ASP A 88 8.29 -6.45 29.40
C ASP A 88 8.79 -7.87 29.12
N LYS A 89 8.17 -8.58 28.16
CA LYS A 89 8.52 -9.94 27.74
C LYS A 89 9.16 -9.93 26.36
N HIS A 90 9.68 -11.10 25.97
CA HIS A 90 10.16 -11.31 24.60
C HIS A 90 8.96 -11.60 23.70
N HIS A 91 8.98 -11.06 22.49
CA HIS A 91 7.92 -11.26 21.48
C HIS A 91 8.53 -11.62 20.13
N ARG A 92 7.73 -12.27 19.27
CA ARG A 92 8.06 -12.53 17.88
C ARG A 92 6.79 -12.50 17.05
N LEU A 93 6.63 -11.49 16.22
CA LEU A 93 5.50 -11.46 15.29
C LEU A 93 5.70 -12.51 14.20
N TYR A 94 4.67 -13.30 13.96
CA TYR A 94 4.62 -14.26 12.85
C TYR A 94 3.34 -14.04 12.06
N ILE A 95 3.46 -14.04 10.71
CA ILE A 95 2.33 -13.92 9.78
C ILE A 95 2.15 -15.28 9.11
N GLU A 96 1.09 -15.95 9.48
CA GLU A 96 0.73 -17.28 8.97
C GLU A 96 0.36 -17.21 7.50
N GLY A 97 0.78 -18.21 6.71
CA GLY A 97 0.52 -18.26 5.28
C GLY A 97 1.57 -17.56 4.42
N LEU A 98 2.13 -16.45 4.91
CA LEU A 98 3.29 -15.81 4.27
C LEU A 98 4.61 -16.38 4.79
N ASN A 99 4.59 -17.10 5.91
CA ASN A 99 5.77 -17.66 6.59
C ASN A 99 6.85 -16.63 6.91
N ILE A 100 6.43 -15.41 7.25
CA ILE A 100 7.28 -14.28 7.58
C ILE A 100 7.19 -14.01 9.07
N GLN A 101 8.32 -13.73 9.69
CA GLN A 101 8.40 -13.43 11.12
C GLN A 101 9.50 -12.42 11.40
N THR A 102 9.35 -11.69 12.51
CA THR A 102 10.43 -10.86 13.06
C THR A 102 11.52 -11.73 13.69
N ASP A 103 12.67 -11.13 13.94
CA ASP A 103 13.59 -11.66 14.92
C ASP A 103 12.96 -11.72 16.30
N LEU A 104 13.66 -12.35 17.27
CA LEU A 104 13.25 -12.29 18.66
C LEU A 104 13.43 -10.86 19.17
N LEU A 105 12.33 -10.23 19.59
CA LEU A 105 12.33 -8.87 20.08
C LEU A 105 12.42 -8.89 21.61
N GLU A 106 13.53 -8.44 22.14
CA GLU A 106 13.65 -8.13 23.57
C GLU A 106 12.90 -6.83 23.90
N PRO A 107 12.55 -6.57 25.18
CA PRO A 107 11.97 -5.31 25.60
C PRO A 107 12.74 -4.09 25.08
N GLY A 108 12.04 -3.18 24.40
CA GLY A 108 12.60 -1.98 23.76
C GLY A 108 13.26 -2.21 22.39
N GLN A 109 13.32 -3.43 21.89
CA GLN A 109 13.84 -3.70 20.53
C GLN A 109 12.77 -3.53 19.47
N GLN A 110 13.21 -3.36 18.23
CA GLN A 110 12.37 -3.31 17.05
C GLN A 110 12.99 -4.08 15.90
N ASP A 111 12.13 -4.55 15.00
CA ASP A 111 12.52 -5.16 13.72
C ASP A 111 11.60 -4.67 12.61
N THR A 112 12.06 -4.77 11.36
CA THR A 112 11.32 -4.29 10.19
C THR A 112 11.20 -5.39 9.15
N LEU A 113 9.97 -5.81 8.91
CA LEU A 113 9.64 -6.77 7.86
C LEU A 113 9.36 -6.04 6.56
N THR A 114 10.00 -6.46 5.48
CA THR A 114 9.67 -6.01 4.12
C THR A 114 9.04 -7.16 3.36
N ILE A 115 7.79 -7.00 3.00
CA ILE A 115 6.95 -8.05 2.40
C ILE A 115 6.52 -7.58 1.01
N TYR A 116 6.61 -8.46 0.01
CA TYR A 116 6.12 -8.23 -1.34
C TYR A 116 5.01 -9.25 -1.65
N PRO A 117 3.79 -9.01 -1.22
CA PRO A 117 2.70 -9.95 -1.46
C PRO A 117 2.34 -9.97 -2.94
N THR A 118 2.25 -11.17 -3.52
CA THR A 118 1.88 -11.39 -4.93
C THR A 118 0.44 -11.83 -5.09
N GLU A 119 -0.16 -12.38 -4.04
CA GLU A 119 -1.51 -12.93 -4.05
C GLU A 119 -2.38 -12.21 -3.01
N GLU A 120 -3.65 -12.01 -3.36
CA GLU A 120 -4.63 -11.50 -2.42
C GLU A 120 -4.99 -12.54 -1.38
N GLY A 121 -5.35 -12.10 -0.19
CA GLY A 121 -5.74 -12.99 0.89
C GLY A 121 -5.81 -12.32 2.24
N ILE A 122 -6.29 -13.08 3.22
CA ILE A 122 -6.35 -12.67 4.62
C ILE A 122 -5.43 -13.61 5.40
N TYR A 123 -4.41 -13.06 5.99
CA TYR A 123 -3.36 -13.77 6.72
C TYR A 123 -3.46 -13.43 8.21
N LYS A 124 -3.46 -14.44 9.06
CA LYS A 124 -3.44 -14.23 10.51
C LYS A 124 -2.05 -13.85 10.97
N TYR A 125 -1.97 -12.97 11.94
CA TYR A 125 -0.73 -12.70 12.65
C TYR A 125 -0.88 -12.98 14.14
N TYR A 126 0.18 -13.41 14.78
CA TYR A 126 0.22 -13.75 16.19
C TYR A 126 1.63 -13.65 16.78
N ASP A 127 1.72 -13.66 18.10
CA ASP A 127 2.99 -13.82 18.79
C ASP A 127 3.39 -15.30 18.83
N LYS A 128 4.45 -15.65 18.11
CA LYS A 128 4.92 -17.03 18.00
C LYS A 128 5.39 -17.63 19.34
N LEU A 129 5.73 -16.81 20.32
CA LEU A 129 6.21 -17.28 21.62
C LEU A 129 5.09 -17.62 22.57
N GLN A 130 3.90 -17.12 22.33
CA GLN A 130 2.76 -17.30 23.24
C GLN A 130 1.69 -18.26 22.71
N GLU A 131 1.90 -19.01 21.64
CA GLU A 131 1.01 -20.08 21.08
C GLU A 131 -0.50 -19.85 21.24
N LEU A 132 -0.93 -18.61 21.43
CA LEU A 132 -2.29 -18.22 21.71
C LEU A 132 -3.04 -17.83 20.44
N GLU A 133 -4.29 -17.49 20.59
CA GLU A 133 -5.16 -17.03 19.50
C GLU A 133 -4.51 -15.95 18.64
N SER A 134 -4.91 -15.88 17.37
CA SER A 134 -4.43 -14.83 16.47
C SER A 134 -4.69 -13.45 17.08
N LEU A 135 -3.69 -12.60 17.12
CA LEU A 135 -3.84 -11.21 17.54
C LEU A 135 -4.67 -10.41 16.54
N GLY A 136 -4.54 -10.71 15.23
CA GLY A 136 -5.29 -10.00 14.20
C GLY A 136 -5.01 -10.54 12.81
N TYR A 137 -5.29 -9.69 11.80
CA TYR A 137 -5.24 -10.08 10.40
C TYR A 137 -4.49 -9.05 9.56
N LEU A 138 -3.75 -9.55 8.58
CA LEU A 138 -3.21 -8.78 7.46
C LEU A 138 -4.02 -9.11 6.21
N GLU A 139 -4.71 -8.14 5.64
CA GLU A 139 -5.40 -8.27 4.36
C GLU A 139 -4.54 -7.75 3.22
N VAL A 140 -4.33 -8.58 2.23
CA VAL A 140 -3.70 -8.21 0.96
C VAL A 140 -4.80 -8.07 -0.09
N ARG A 141 -4.96 -6.86 -0.63
CA ARG A 141 -5.97 -6.55 -1.66
C ARG A 141 -5.33 -6.41 -3.03
N THR A 142 -5.95 -6.97 -4.03
CA THR A 142 -5.59 -6.66 -5.42
C THR A 142 -6.25 -5.36 -5.83
N VAL A 143 -5.47 -4.41 -6.34
CA VAL A 143 -6.01 -3.25 -7.04
C VAL A 143 -6.29 -3.68 -8.47
N ILE A 144 -7.49 -4.18 -8.72
CA ILE A 144 -7.98 -4.33 -10.10
C ILE A 144 -8.30 -2.91 -10.57
N PRO A 145 -7.66 -2.40 -11.64
CA PRO A 145 -8.20 -1.23 -12.33
C PRO A 145 -9.64 -1.58 -12.69
N SER A 146 -10.61 -0.82 -12.19
CA SER A 146 -12.01 -1.15 -12.45
C SER A 146 -12.21 -1.27 -13.95
N ASP A 147 -12.58 -2.45 -14.44
CA ASP A 147 -12.94 -2.67 -15.85
C ASP A 147 -14.18 -1.86 -16.28
N GLU A 148 -14.86 -1.23 -15.30
CA GLU A 148 -15.94 -0.28 -15.54
C GLU A 148 -15.54 0.88 -16.47
N PHE A 149 -14.29 1.34 -16.41
CA PHE A 149 -13.84 2.42 -17.31
C PHE A 149 -13.58 1.92 -18.72
N THR A 150 -13.13 0.68 -18.90
CA THR A 150 -12.99 0.05 -20.22
C THR A 150 -14.35 -0.33 -20.80
N GLY A 151 -15.33 -0.69 -19.97
CA GLY A 151 -16.72 -0.91 -20.36
C GLY A 151 -17.35 0.35 -20.97
N PHE A 152 -17.23 1.48 -20.30
CA PHE A 152 -17.76 2.77 -20.76
C PHE A 152 -17.18 3.21 -22.13
N LEU A 153 -15.89 2.97 -22.38
CA LEU A 153 -15.27 3.28 -23.69
C LEU A 153 -15.68 2.31 -24.78
N ARG A 154 -16.02 1.07 -24.44
CA ARG A 154 -16.46 0.06 -25.39
C ARG A 154 -17.88 0.32 -25.90
N ASP A 155 -18.72 0.94 -25.07
CA ASP A 155 -20.11 1.30 -25.43
C ASP A 155 -20.18 2.65 -26.19
N LEU A 156 -19.04 3.35 -26.32
CA LEU A 156 -18.94 4.65 -27.01
C LEU A 156 -18.38 4.54 -28.44
N ILE A 157 -17.95 3.35 -28.88
CA ILE A 157 -17.40 3.03 -30.18
C ILE A 157 -18.34 2.02 -30.91
#